data_291d6c191b86342418f0070c6124d0a5
#
_entry.id   291d6c191b86342418f0070c6124d0a5
#
_cell.length_a   1.000
_cell.length_b   1.000
_cell.length_c   1.000
_cell.angle_alpha   90.00
_cell.angle_beta   90.00
_cell.angle_gamma   90.00
#
_symmetry.space_group_name_H-M   'P 1'
#
loop_
_entity.id
_entity.type
_entity.pdbx_description
1 polymer ?
#
loop_
_entity_poly.entity_id
_entity_poly.type
_entity_poly.pdbx_seq_one_letter_code
_entity_poly.pdbx_strand_id
1 'polypeptide(L)' 'NLDIRMFINKAISAGALRRQKTAYALPGGDVIGRTESEAIDFLQDKINQDIYLTIKAQIEQ' A
#
# COMPACT_ATOMS: atom_id res chain seq x y z
N ASN A 1 7.10 -3.49 11.57
CA ASN A 1 7.28 -4.86 11.25
C ASN A 1 7.91 -5.03 9.87
N LEU A 2 8.86 -5.92 9.80
CA LEU A 2 9.63 -6.16 8.59
C LEU A 2 8.76 -6.39 7.36
N ASP A 3 7.69 -7.09 7.57
CA ASP A 3 6.86 -7.58 6.48
C ASP A 3 6.07 -6.49 5.77
N ILE A 4 5.75 -5.40 6.46
CA ILE A 4 4.93 -4.37 5.86
C ILE A 4 5.71 -3.59 4.77
N ARG A 5 7.01 -3.41 4.95
CA ARG A 5 7.82 -2.75 3.94
C ARG A 5 7.94 -3.61 2.69
N MET A 6 8.16 -4.91 2.88
CA MET A 6 8.19 -5.84 1.76
C MET A 6 6.85 -5.89 1.07
N PHE A 7 5.77 -5.84 1.84
CA PHE A 7 4.42 -5.82 1.29
C PHE A 7 4.22 -4.61 0.38
N ILE A 8 4.64 -3.43 0.82
CA ILE A 8 4.50 -2.21 0.03
C ILE A 8 5.33 -2.34 -1.27
N ASN A 9 6.56 -2.82 -1.18
CA ASN A 9 7.39 -2.99 -2.35
C ASN A 9 6.79 -3.97 -3.33
N LYS A 10 6.26 -5.08 -2.86
CA LYS A 10 5.59 -6.06 -3.69
C LYS A 10 4.34 -5.47 -4.33
N ALA A 11 3.59 -4.67 -3.58
CA ALA A 11 2.39 -4.05 -4.09
C ALA A 11 2.72 -3.10 -5.24
N ILE A 12 3.80 -2.35 -5.11
CA ILE A 12 4.24 -1.45 -6.18
C ILE A 12 4.65 -2.26 -7.41
N SER A 13 5.41 -3.32 -7.21
CA SER A 13 5.85 -4.18 -8.30
C SER A 13 4.69 -4.85 -9.03
N ALA A 14 3.65 -5.21 -8.29
CA ALA A 14 2.49 -5.89 -8.84
C ALA A 14 1.47 -4.93 -9.45
N GLY A 15 1.68 -3.62 -9.30
CA GLY A 15 0.74 -2.63 -9.80
C GLY A 15 -0.44 -2.40 -8.86
N ALA A 16 -0.41 -2.97 -7.66
CA ALA A 16 -1.48 -2.78 -6.68
C ALA A 16 -1.36 -1.45 -5.95
N LEU A 17 -0.18 -0.86 -5.95
CA LEU A 17 0.06 0.48 -5.45
C LEU A 17 0.86 1.26 -6.48
N ARG A 18 0.69 2.56 -6.50
CA ARG A 18 1.48 3.45 -7.35
C ARG A 18 2.28 4.40 -6.50
N ARG A 19 3.51 4.58 -6.88
CA ARG A 19 4.38 5.55 -6.24
C ARG A 19 4.49 6.75 -7.16
N GLN A 20 3.89 7.86 -6.74
CA GLN A 20 3.92 9.12 -7.50
C GLN A 20 4.80 10.10 -6.76
N LYS A 21 5.96 10.41 -7.31
CA LYS A 21 6.96 11.24 -6.65
C LYS A 21 7.28 10.62 -5.29
N THR A 22 6.87 11.25 -4.20
CA THR A 22 7.09 10.72 -2.86
C THR A 22 5.84 10.13 -2.24
N ALA A 23 4.69 10.27 -2.90
CA ALA A 23 3.42 9.79 -2.35
C ALA A 23 3.13 8.37 -2.81
N TYR A 24 2.39 7.64 -1.97
CA TYR A 24 1.91 6.31 -2.29
C TYR A 24 0.41 6.39 -2.52
N ALA A 25 -0.06 5.80 -3.60
CA ALA A 25 -1.46 5.90 -3.98
C ALA A 25 -2.00 4.58 -4.49
N LEU A 26 -3.32 4.41 -4.39
CA LEU A 26 -4.02 3.28 -4.99
C LEU A 26 -4.11 3.49 -6.50
N PRO A 27 -4.29 2.41 -7.28
CA PRO A 27 -4.42 2.55 -8.73
C PRO A 27 -5.53 3.48 -9.16
N GLY A 28 -6.54 3.67 -8.32
CA GLY A 28 -7.63 4.59 -8.59
C GLY A 28 -7.29 6.06 -8.38
N GLY A 29 -6.12 6.36 -7.83
CA GLY A 29 -5.66 7.72 -7.61
C GLY A 29 -5.74 8.21 -6.17
N ASP A 30 -6.31 7.41 -5.28
CA ASP A 30 -6.44 7.80 -3.87
C ASP A 30 -5.09 7.69 -3.16
N VAL A 31 -4.60 8.79 -2.62
CA VAL A 31 -3.33 8.81 -1.91
C VAL A 31 -3.52 8.19 -0.52
N ILE A 32 -2.68 7.22 -0.20
CA ILE A 32 -2.72 6.56 1.11
C ILE A 32 -1.66 7.10 2.06
N GLY A 33 -0.65 7.78 1.54
CA GLY A 33 0.37 8.38 2.38
C GLY A 33 1.36 9.14 1.53
N ARG A 34 1.93 10.20 2.11
CA ARG A 34 2.93 11.00 1.41
C ARG A 34 4.33 10.46 1.60
N THR A 35 4.52 9.60 2.59
CA THR A 35 5.80 8.95 2.84
C THR A 35 5.55 7.48 3.08
N GLU A 36 6.62 6.69 3.07
CA GLU A 36 6.51 5.27 3.37
C GLU A 36 5.92 5.05 4.75
N SER A 37 6.33 5.86 5.72
CA SER A 37 5.85 5.77 7.09
C SER A 37 4.34 5.98 7.16
N GLU A 38 3.84 6.98 6.45
CA GLU A 38 2.40 7.25 6.42
C GLU A 38 1.64 6.13 5.73
N ALA A 39 2.20 5.58 4.65
CA ALA A 39 1.58 4.46 3.96
C ALA A 39 1.50 3.23 4.86
N ILE A 40 2.55 2.98 5.62
CA ILE A 40 2.58 1.87 6.58
C ILE A 40 1.49 2.06 7.63
N ASP A 41 1.40 3.25 8.21
CA ASP A 41 0.38 3.56 9.21
C ASP A 41 -1.02 3.38 8.65
N PHE A 42 -1.23 3.82 7.43
CA PHE A 42 -2.52 3.68 6.75
C PHE A 42 -2.90 2.21 6.63
N LEU A 43 -1.97 1.38 6.16
CA LEU A 43 -2.26 -0.03 5.92
C LEU A 43 -2.42 -0.83 7.21
N GLN A 44 -1.82 -0.36 8.30
CA GLN A 44 -1.93 -1.04 9.59
C GLN A 44 -3.15 -0.59 10.39
N ASP A 45 -3.82 0.45 9.94
CA ASP A 45 -5.02 0.94 10.61
C ASP A 45 -6.17 -0.01 10.34
N LYS A 46 -6.90 -0.38 11.39
CA LYS A 46 -8.02 -1.30 11.29
C LYS A 46 -9.12 -0.77 10.37
N ILE A 47 -9.28 0.54 10.31
CA ILE A 47 -10.28 1.16 9.46
C ILE A 47 -9.97 0.87 7.98
N ASN A 48 -8.71 0.69 7.66
CA ASN A 48 -8.25 0.48 6.29
C ASN A 48 -7.95 -0.98 5.99
N GLN A 49 -8.39 -1.89 6.84
CA GLN A 49 -8.09 -3.31 6.68
C GLN A 49 -8.60 -3.87 5.35
N ASP A 50 -9.78 -3.41 4.91
CA ASP A 50 -10.33 -3.86 3.64
C ASP A 50 -9.41 -3.50 2.47
N ILE A 51 -8.84 -2.33 2.51
CA ILE A 51 -7.90 -1.87 1.48
C ILE A 51 -6.64 -2.73 1.51
N TYR A 52 -6.12 -2.98 2.70
CA TYR A 52 -4.96 -3.84 2.87
C TYR A 52 -5.21 -5.23 2.27
N LEU A 53 -6.35 -5.82 2.58
CA LEU A 53 -6.69 -7.17 2.09
C LEU A 53 -6.87 -7.19 0.58
N THR A 54 -7.43 -6.14 0.02
CA THR A 54 -7.60 -6.03 -1.43
C THR A 54 -6.24 -6.00 -2.13
N ILE A 55 -5.32 -5.21 -1.59
CA ILE A 55 -3.97 -5.13 -2.15
C ILE A 55 -3.27 -6.49 -2.01
N LYS A 56 -3.41 -7.12 -0.86
CA LYS A 56 -2.79 -8.42 -0.61
C LYS A 56 -3.28 -9.45 -1.62
N ALA A 57 -4.57 -9.46 -1.90
CA ALA A 57 -5.13 -10.39 -2.88
C ALA A 57 -4.54 -10.17 -4.27
N GLN A 58 -4.30 -8.93 -4.65
CA GLN A 58 -3.70 -8.62 -5.94
C GLN A 58 -2.25 -9.08 -6.01
N ILE A 59 -1.52 -8.93 -4.93
CA ILE A 59 -0.12 -9.36 -4.88
C ILE A 59 -0.02 -10.89 -4.99
N GLU A 60 -0.95 -11.60 -4.37
CA GLU A 60 -0.91 -13.05 -4.28
C GLU A 60 -1.45 -13.75 -5.52
N GLN A 61 -1.91 -13.00 -6.47
CA GLN A 61 -2.28 -13.61 -7.76
C GLN A 61 -1.01 -14.00 -8.56
#